data_abf9d753da9400c4f6482de4c8692269
#
_entry.id   abf9d753da9400c4f6482de4c8692269
#
_cell.length_a   1.000
_cell.length_b   1.000
_cell.length_c   1.000
_cell.angle_alpha   90.00
_cell.angle_beta   90.00
_cell.angle_gamma   90.00
#
_symmetry.space_group_name_H-M   'P 1'
#
loop_
_entity.id
_entity.type
_entity.pdbx_description
1 polymer ?
#
loop_
_entity_poly.entity_id
_entity_poly.type
_entity_poly.pdbx_seq_one_letter_code
_entity_poly.pdbx_strand_id
1 'polypeptide(L)'
;VERKRGAAARWIDYLCFLKTYNSAFGPGFVFSKSDIVTQIRTEIELKEQAKELFSDKKGFEEIVDKLINELKTMGFIEYEDEDEGTWKVLTAFHYIEELVDCINITEEGQYEIPE
;
A
#
# COMPACT_ATOMS: atom_id res chain seq x y z
N VAL A 1 -22.50 5.03 14.16
CA VAL A 1 -21.36 5.42 14.79
C VAL A 1 -20.20 5.62 13.89
N GLU A 2 -19.57 6.67 14.09
CA GLU A 2 -18.50 7.02 13.25
C GLU A 2 -17.31 6.16 13.51
N ARG A 3 -16.90 5.48 12.53
CA ARG A 3 -15.80 4.62 12.71
C ARG A 3 -14.52 5.31 12.38
N LYS A 4 -13.63 5.33 13.29
CA LYS A 4 -12.37 5.92 13.01
C LYS A 4 -11.55 5.03 12.16
N ARG A 5 -11.10 5.56 11.04
CA ARG A 5 -10.20 4.82 10.20
C ARG A 5 -8.81 5.03 10.74
N GLY A 6 -8.39 4.25 11.65
CA GLY A 6 -7.08 4.40 12.25
C GLY A 6 -5.97 4.03 11.30
N ALA A 7 -4.74 4.00 11.83
CA ALA A 7 -3.58 3.72 11.04
C ALA A 7 -3.66 2.33 10.39
N ALA A 8 -4.23 1.37 11.12
CA ALA A 8 -4.32 0.02 10.58
C ALA A 8 -5.19 -0.04 9.33
N ALA A 9 -6.33 0.70 9.36
CA ALA A 9 -7.22 0.70 8.21
C ALA A 9 -6.54 1.33 7.01
N ARG A 10 -5.73 2.38 7.24
CA ARG A 10 -5.02 3.01 6.17
C ARG A 10 -4.02 2.04 5.53
N TRP A 11 -3.38 1.21 6.34
CA TRP A 11 -2.43 0.25 5.81
C TRP A 11 -3.10 -0.86 5.03
N ILE A 12 -4.35 -1.17 5.34
CA ILE A 12 -5.12 -2.11 4.52
C ILE A 12 -5.25 -1.56 3.10
N ASP A 13 -5.60 -0.27 2.98
CA ASP A 13 -5.73 0.35 1.67
C ASP A 13 -4.40 0.37 0.93
N TYR A 14 -3.31 0.68 1.64
CA TYR A 14 -2.00 0.70 1.02
C TYR A 14 -1.62 -0.68 0.52
N LEU A 15 -1.86 -1.71 1.33
CA LEU A 15 -1.49 -3.06 0.94
C LEU A 15 -2.32 -3.52 -0.26
N CYS A 16 -3.62 -3.22 -0.25
CA CYS A 16 -4.45 -3.58 -1.39
C CYS A 16 -3.96 -2.93 -2.67
N PHE A 17 -3.59 -1.64 -2.58
CA PHE A 17 -3.07 -0.94 -3.75
C PHE A 17 -1.79 -1.61 -4.25
N LEU A 18 -0.87 -1.89 -3.33
CA LEU A 18 0.42 -2.46 -3.71
C LEU A 18 0.27 -3.85 -4.30
N LYS A 19 -0.63 -4.66 -3.75
CA LYS A 19 -0.85 -6.00 -4.30
C LYS A 19 -1.59 -5.95 -5.62
N THR A 20 -2.40 -4.94 -5.85
CA THR A 20 -3.02 -4.75 -7.16
C THR A 20 -1.97 -4.33 -8.17
N TYR A 21 -1.03 -3.48 -7.75
CA TYR A 21 0.08 -3.09 -8.61
C TYR A 21 0.88 -4.31 -9.02
N ASN A 22 1.22 -5.18 -8.07
CA ASN A 22 1.93 -6.41 -8.39
C ASN A 22 1.69 -7.39 -7.24
N SER A 23 1.09 -8.53 -7.54
CA SER A 23 0.74 -9.48 -6.50
C SER A 23 1.97 -10.05 -5.79
N ALA A 24 3.16 -9.92 -6.38
CA ALA A 24 4.38 -10.38 -5.75
C ALA A 24 5.00 -9.34 -4.81
N PHE A 25 4.36 -8.19 -4.66
CA PHE A 25 4.89 -7.15 -3.80
C PHE A 25 5.01 -7.69 -2.37
N GLY A 26 6.21 -7.68 -1.86
CA GLY A 26 6.50 -8.22 -0.55
C GLY A 26 8.00 -8.19 -0.33
N PRO A 27 8.47 -8.74 0.79
CA PRO A 27 9.90 -8.68 1.11
C PRO A 27 10.77 -9.17 -0.03
N GLY A 28 11.76 -8.37 -0.40
CA GLY A 28 12.66 -8.69 -1.49
C GLY A 28 12.24 -8.15 -2.84
N PHE A 29 11.01 -7.66 -2.97
CA PHE A 29 10.54 -7.13 -4.22
C PHE A 29 11.20 -5.77 -4.50
N VAL A 30 11.54 -5.52 -5.75
CA VAL A 30 12.18 -4.26 -6.14
C VAL A 30 11.23 -3.52 -7.08
N PHE A 31 11.05 -2.22 -6.84
CA PHE A 31 10.12 -1.43 -7.63
C PHE A 31 10.65 -0.01 -7.78
N SER A 32 10.01 0.76 -8.65
CA SER A 32 10.35 2.17 -8.82
C SER A 32 9.08 2.98 -8.84
N LYS A 33 9.22 4.26 -8.48
CA LYS A 33 8.08 5.17 -8.56
C LYS A 33 7.55 5.26 -9.98
N SER A 34 8.45 5.37 -10.96
CA SER A 34 8.01 5.55 -12.33
C SER A 34 7.22 4.35 -12.82
N ASP A 35 7.57 3.15 -12.37
CA ASP A 35 6.83 1.98 -12.79
C ASP A 35 5.43 1.98 -12.20
N ILE A 36 5.30 2.37 -10.94
CA ILE A 36 3.99 2.44 -10.32
C ILE A 36 3.13 3.48 -11.02
N VAL A 37 3.69 4.65 -11.30
CA VAL A 37 2.93 5.72 -11.97
C VAL A 37 2.49 5.27 -13.35
N THR A 38 3.38 4.60 -14.09
CA THR A 38 3.02 4.11 -15.41
C THR A 38 1.87 3.12 -15.33
N GLN A 39 1.91 2.21 -14.37
CA GLN A 39 0.85 1.24 -14.20
C GLN A 39 -0.47 1.91 -13.83
N ILE A 40 -0.43 2.92 -12.97
CA ILE A 40 -1.63 3.65 -12.60
C ILE A 40 -2.30 4.22 -13.85
N ARG A 41 -1.51 4.73 -14.77
CA ARG A 41 -2.06 5.37 -15.95
C ARG A 41 -2.68 4.39 -16.93
N THR A 42 -2.28 3.12 -16.87
CA THR A 42 -2.76 2.14 -17.82
C THR A 42 -3.78 1.16 -17.24
N GLU A 43 -3.85 1.05 -15.90
CA GLU A 43 -4.76 0.09 -15.28
C GLU A 43 -5.88 0.82 -14.56
N ILE A 44 -7.09 0.62 -15.00
CA ILE A 44 -8.23 1.34 -14.44
C ILE A 44 -8.42 1.05 -12.95
N GLU A 45 -8.31 -0.20 -12.56
CA GLU A 45 -8.51 -0.55 -11.17
C GLU A 45 -7.48 0.11 -10.29
N LEU A 46 -6.23 0.11 -10.72
CA LEU A 46 -5.16 0.71 -9.94
C LEU A 46 -5.36 2.22 -9.86
N LYS A 47 -5.83 2.83 -10.95
CA LYS A 47 -6.09 4.26 -10.96
C LYS A 47 -7.17 4.63 -9.93
N GLU A 48 -8.23 3.83 -9.87
CA GLU A 48 -9.29 4.12 -8.91
C GLU A 48 -8.80 3.99 -7.49
N GLN A 49 -8.01 2.96 -7.21
CA GLN A 49 -7.47 2.79 -5.88
C GLN A 49 -6.53 3.92 -5.51
N ALA A 50 -5.71 4.38 -6.47
CA ALA A 50 -4.78 5.47 -6.19
C ALA A 50 -5.52 6.73 -5.79
N LYS A 51 -6.63 7.02 -6.44
CA LYS A 51 -7.38 8.21 -6.12
C LYS A 51 -7.92 8.21 -4.70
N GLU A 52 -8.11 7.03 -4.14
CA GLU A 52 -8.69 6.92 -2.81
C GLU A 52 -7.66 6.86 -1.71
N LEU A 53 -6.38 6.72 -2.05
CA LEU A 53 -5.36 6.61 -1.02
C LEU A 53 -5.19 7.90 -0.23
N PHE A 54 -5.17 9.03 -0.91
CA PHE A 54 -4.95 10.32 -0.25
C PHE A 54 -5.87 11.34 -0.86
N SER A 55 -6.87 11.74 -0.12
CA SER A 55 -7.90 12.63 -0.65
C SER A 55 -7.37 14.02 -0.95
N ASP A 56 -6.25 14.41 -0.31
CA ASP A 56 -5.71 15.74 -0.52
C ASP A 56 -4.71 15.80 -1.66
N LYS A 57 -4.44 14.68 -2.31
CA LYS A 57 -3.49 14.65 -3.43
C LYS A 57 -4.25 14.40 -4.71
N LYS A 58 -3.90 15.13 -5.76
CA LYS A 58 -4.61 14.99 -7.02
C LYS A 58 -3.79 14.35 -8.12
N GLY A 59 -2.47 14.55 -8.09
CA GLY A 59 -1.62 13.96 -9.12
C GLY A 59 -1.15 12.58 -8.69
N PHE A 60 -1.05 11.68 -9.68
CA PHE A 60 -0.60 10.33 -9.35
C PHE A 60 0.83 10.32 -8.85
N GLU A 61 1.67 11.23 -9.34
CA GLU A 61 3.03 11.27 -8.85
C GLU A 61 3.09 11.68 -7.40
N GLU A 62 2.24 12.63 -7.00
CA GLU A 62 2.19 13.03 -5.60
C GLU A 62 1.69 11.92 -4.71
N ILE A 63 0.70 11.17 -5.20
CA ILE A 63 0.16 10.06 -4.45
C ILE A 63 1.23 9.00 -4.22
N VAL A 64 1.97 8.66 -5.26
CA VAL A 64 3.00 7.64 -5.15
C VAL A 64 4.15 8.14 -4.29
N ASP A 65 4.52 9.42 -4.42
CA ASP A 65 5.57 9.99 -3.57
C ASP A 65 5.20 9.86 -2.10
N LYS A 66 3.96 10.19 -1.76
CA LYS A 66 3.55 10.14 -0.37
C LYS A 66 3.54 8.70 0.13
N LEU A 67 3.06 7.77 -0.69
CA LEU A 67 3.03 6.37 -0.29
C LEU A 67 4.44 5.86 -0.05
N ILE A 68 5.35 6.14 -0.97
CA ILE A 68 6.73 5.68 -0.84
C ILE A 68 7.36 6.29 0.41
N ASN A 69 7.09 7.58 0.66
CA ASN A 69 7.66 8.23 1.84
C ASN A 69 7.15 7.59 3.12
N GLU A 70 5.89 7.20 3.17
CA GLU A 70 5.37 6.55 4.36
C GLU A 70 5.98 5.17 4.54
N LEU A 71 6.14 4.42 3.45
CA LEU A 71 6.79 3.12 3.55
C LEU A 71 8.22 3.26 4.02
N LYS A 72 8.93 4.27 3.53
CA LYS A 72 10.31 4.48 3.92
C LYS A 72 10.39 4.89 5.38
N THR A 73 9.52 5.79 5.81
CA THR A 73 9.53 6.26 7.19
C THR A 73 9.27 5.13 8.17
N MET A 74 8.41 4.19 7.80
CA MET A 74 8.11 3.07 8.66
C MET A 74 9.16 1.97 8.61
N GLY A 75 10.15 2.09 7.73
CA GLY A 75 11.21 1.09 7.67
C GLY A 75 10.87 -0.12 6.84
N PHE A 76 9.90 -0.01 5.95
CA PHE A 76 9.48 -1.15 5.14
C PHE A 76 10.18 -1.23 3.81
N ILE A 77 10.84 -0.17 3.36
CA ILE A 77 11.58 -0.16 2.11
C ILE A 77 12.86 0.62 2.29
N GLU A 78 13.82 0.36 1.41
CA GLU A 78 15.05 1.13 1.36
C GLU A 78 15.46 1.23 -0.10
N TYR A 79 16.35 2.15 -0.41
CA TYR A 79 16.84 2.26 -1.78
C TYR A 79 17.57 0.98 -2.16
N GLU A 80 17.20 0.43 -3.32
CA GLU A 80 17.99 -0.64 -3.91
C GLU A 80 19.10 -0.01 -4.76
N ASP A 81 18.75 1.04 -5.51
CA ASP A 81 19.71 1.77 -6.33
C ASP A 81 19.21 3.18 -6.42
N GLU A 82 19.87 4.08 -5.70
CA GLU A 82 19.41 5.46 -5.60
C GLU A 82 19.51 6.15 -6.97
N ASP A 83 20.52 5.84 -7.73
CA ASP A 83 20.69 6.47 -9.04
C ASP A 83 19.58 6.06 -9.99
N GLU A 84 19.13 4.81 -9.91
CA GLU A 84 18.06 4.33 -10.76
C GLU A 84 16.69 4.63 -10.18
N GLY A 85 16.63 5.09 -8.93
CA GLY A 85 15.36 5.36 -8.30
C GLY A 85 14.57 4.12 -7.95
N THR A 86 15.26 3.02 -7.67
CA THR A 86 14.57 1.79 -7.32
C THR A 86 14.61 1.54 -5.82
N TRP A 87 13.58 0.87 -5.34
CA TRP A 87 13.40 0.58 -3.93
C TRP A 87 13.26 -0.91 -3.73
N LYS A 88 13.70 -1.38 -2.58
CA LYS A 88 13.56 -2.79 -2.22
C LYS A 88 12.71 -2.91 -0.99
N VAL A 89 11.77 -3.84 -1.00
CA VAL A 89 10.91 -4.09 0.14
C VAL A 89 11.66 -4.93 1.15
N LEU A 90 11.63 -4.48 2.42
CA LEU A 90 12.38 -5.12 3.49
C LEU A 90 11.52 -6.15 4.21
N THR A 91 12.18 -7.02 4.97
CA THR A 91 11.44 -8.08 5.67
C THR A 91 10.44 -7.52 6.66
N ALA A 92 10.66 -6.32 7.18
CA ALA A 92 9.70 -5.72 8.11
C ALA A 92 8.33 -5.55 7.49
N PHE A 93 8.22 -5.50 6.17
CA PHE A 93 6.94 -5.36 5.51
C PHE A 93 6.04 -6.55 5.78
N HIS A 94 6.61 -7.71 6.05
CA HIS A 94 5.84 -8.89 6.37
C HIS A 94 4.94 -8.66 7.59
N TYR A 95 5.39 -7.81 8.51
CA TYR A 95 4.59 -7.48 9.68
C TYR A 95 3.26 -6.84 9.26
N ILE A 96 3.30 -5.98 8.25
CA ILE A 96 2.08 -5.34 7.76
C ILE A 96 1.15 -6.37 7.14
N GLU A 97 1.70 -7.32 6.39
CA GLU A 97 0.88 -8.35 5.79
C GLU A 97 0.17 -9.17 6.86
N GLU A 98 0.87 -9.52 7.93
CA GLU A 98 0.26 -10.27 9.00
C GLU A 98 -0.78 -9.45 9.74
N LEU A 99 -0.50 -8.16 9.95
CA LEU A 99 -1.43 -7.30 10.66
C LEU A 99 -2.73 -7.15 9.88
N VAL A 100 -2.64 -6.98 8.58
CA VAL A 100 -3.82 -6.82 7.76
C VAL A 100 -4.63 -8.10 7.74
N ASP A 101 -3.99 -9.25 7.63
CA ASP A 101 -4.70 -10.52 7.68
C ASP A 101 -5.46 -10.67 8.99
N CYS A 102 -4.82 -10.31 10.08
CA CYS A 102 -5.44 -10.43 11.39
C CYS A 102 -6.68 -9.54 11.51
N ILE A 103 -6.58 -8.32 11.01
CA ILE A 103 -7.70 -7.40 11.06
C ILE A 103 -8.84 -7.88 10.17
N ASN A 104 -8.52 -8.37 8.99
CA ASN A 104 -9.56 -8.87 8.10
C ASN A 104 -10.30 -10.05 8.71
N ILE A 105 -9.57 -10.95 9.33
CA ILE A 105 -10.20 -12.11 9.95
C ILE A 105 -11.12 -11.67 11.07
N THR A 106 -10.69 -10.71 11.86
CA THR A 106 -11.50 -10.20 12.95
C THR A 106 -12.78 -9.58 12.44
N GLU A 107 -12.69 -8.78 11.40
CA GLU A 107 -13.86 -8.12 10.87
C GLU A 107 -14.83 -9.13 10.27
N GLU A 108 -14.31 -10.13 9.58
CA GLU A 108 -15.18 -11.14 9.02
C GLU A 108 -15.86 -11.93 10.12
N GLY A 109 -15.15 -12.20 11.18
CA GLY A 109 -15.74 -12.87 12.30
C GLY A 109 -16.89 -12.08 12.91
N GLN A 110 -16.71 -10.77 13.00
CA GLN A 110 -17.77 -9.95 13.54
C GLN A 110 -19.00 -9.98 12.67
N TYR A 111 -18.83 -9.95 11.37
CA TYR A 111 -19.96 -10.02 10.49
C TYR A 111 -20.69 -11.35 10.61
N GLU A 112 -19.96 -12.38 10.88
CA GLU A 112 -20.56 -13.68 10.89
C GLU A 112 -21.16 -14.04 12.21
N ILE A 113 -21.02 -13.21 13.21
CA ILE A 113 -21.64 -13.49 14.47
C ILE A 113 -22.82 -12.61 14.62
N PRO A 114 -23.77 -12.68 13.87
CA PRO A 114 -24.86 -11.79 13.95
C PRO A 114 -25.75 -12.22 14.96
N GLU A 115 -25.93 -12.92 15.13
CA GLU A 115 -26.78 -13.23 15.85
C GLU A 115 -27.10 -13.99 16.09
#